data_d67c77b0182c407342dc02c6f9c66ce4
#
_entry.id   d67c77b0182c407342dc02c6f9c66ce4
#
_cell.length_a   1.000
_cell.length_b   1.000
_cell.length_c   1.000
_cell.angle_alpha   90.00
_cell.angle_beta   90.00
_cell.angle_gamma   90.00
#
_symmetry.space_group_name_H-M   'P 1'
#
loop_
_entity.id
_entity.type
_entity.pdbx_description
1 polymer ?
#
loop_
_entity_poly.entity_id
_entity_poly.type
_entity_poly.pdbx_seq_one_letter_code
_entity_poly.pdbx_strand_id
1 'polypeptide(L)'
;MSNNNNVTLEVDSKDVIKLMLQFLKENNLSDSARILQEESGVSLNTVTSIESFLLDIHNGKWDSVLSQLNSIQLPKEKLIIIYEQIFLELLELGEKELAKELLKGNILYSLKVDEPERYLKLEHFSKRPYFNPIEAYDIGTSKSQKRQEIADILVSEVSVVPPSRLLSLIGQALRYQKSQGILNNGVSYDLFRGGSRLNKKDNDEKYPKKQAGVIRFSPESHPETVTFSSDGLGLVTGSIDGFIEVWDFESCKLRKDLEYQAKDEFMKQDRYIILYNY
;
A
#
# COMPACT_ATOMS: atom_id res chain seq x y z
N MET A 1 -17.44 -23.86 -23.02
CA MET A 1 -17.63 -23.86 -21.55
C MET A 1 -16.49 -23.03 -20.95
N SER A 2 -16.73 -21.77 -20.77
CA SER A 2 -15.74 -20.84 -20.22
C SER A 2 -15.86 -20.88 -18.70
N ASN A 3 -14.86 -21.47 -18.03
CA ASN A 3 -14.73 -21.38 -16.59
C ASN A 3 -14.40 -19.91 -16.23
N ASN A 4 -15.43 -19.14 -15.91
CA ASN A 4 -15.25 -17.91 -15.15
C ASN A 4 -14.84 -18.31 -13.73
N ASN A 5 -13.52 -18.42 -13.50
CA ASN A 5 -12.98 -18.38 -12.16
C ASN A 5 -13.19 -16.96 -11.62
N ASN A 6 -14.36 -16.72 -11.03
CA ASN A 6 -14.53 -15.57 -10.13
C ASN A 6 -13.60 -15.77 -8.95
N VAL A 7 -12.39 -15.23 -9.05
CA VAL A 7 -11.50 -15.08 -7.90
C VAL A 7 -12.16 -14.03 -7.01
N THR A 8 -12.87 -14.48 -6.00
CA THR A 8 -13.38 -13.62 -4.93
C THR A 8 -12.16 -13.05 -4.21
N LEU A 9 -11.91 -11.75 -4.37
CA LEU A 9 -10.93 -11.02 -3.59
C LEU A 9 -11.51 -10.83 -2.19
N GLU A 10 -11.02 -11.65 -1.24
CA GLU A 10 -11.33 -11.44 0.18
C GLU A 10 -10.44 -10.32 0.71
N VAL A 11 -11.05 -9.31 1.29
CA VAL A 11 -10.35 -8.21 1.98
C VAL A 11 -10.38 -8.50 3.46
N ASP A 12 -9.20 -8.66 4.08
CA ASP A 12 -9.12 -8.82 5.54
C ASP A 12 -9.49 -7.48 6.23
N SER A 13 -10.43 -7.56 7.17
CA SER A 13 -10.85 -6.42 7.97
C SER A 13 -9.70 -5.79 8.78
N LYS A 14 -8.73 -6.60 9.21
CA LYS A 14 -7.53 -6.12 9.91
C LYS A 14 -6.67 -5.21 9.02
N ASP A 15 -6.55 -5.53 7.74
CA ASP A 15 -5.80 -4.69 6.80
C ASP A 15 -6.50 -3.36 6.55
N VAL A 16 -7.83 -3.34 6.52
CA VAL A 16 -8.60 -2.10 6.43
C VAL A 16 -8.37 -1.24 7.67
N ILE A 17 -8.39 -1.83 8.87
CA ILE A 17 -8.09 -1.11 10.12
C ILE A 17 -6.67 -0.56 10.12
N LYS A 18 -5.67 -1.33 9.66
CA LYS A 18 -4.29 -0.83 9.53
C LYS A 18 -4.16 0.35 8.57
N LEU A 19 -4.90 0.33 7.44
CA LEU A 19 -4.94 1.45 6.50
C LEU A 19 -5.56 2.70 7.14
N MET A 20 -6.63 2.55 7.93
CA MET A 20 -7.23 3.65 8.69
C MET A 20 -6.27 4.20 9.75
N LEU A 21 -5.58 3.32 10.50
CA LEU A 21 -4.59 3.71 11.49
C LEU A 21 -3.43 4.48 10.86
N GLN A 22 -2.93 4.03 9.70
CA GLN A 22 -1.90 4.75 8.97
C GLN A 22 -2.39 6.15 8.57
N PHE A 23 -3.59 6.24 7.99
CA PHE A 23 -4.19 7.51 7.59
C PHE A 23 -4.35 8.47 8.78
N LEU A 24 -4.83 7.98 9.94
CA LEU A 24 -4.99 8.79 11.14
C LEU A 24 -3.63 9.30 11.66
N LYS A 25 -2.61 8.44 11.71
CA LYS A 25 -1.26 8.83 12.14
C LYS A 25 -0.62 9.87 11.20
N GLU A 26 -0.73 9.69 9.89
CA GLU A 26 -0.20 10.62 8.89
C GLU A 26 -0.89 12.00 8.92
N ASN A 27 -2.14 12.04 9.38
CA ASN A 27 -2.90 13.28 9.55
C ASN A 27 -2.86 13.83 10.99
N ASN A 28 -1.94 13.35 11.84
CA ASN A 28 -1.75 13.80 13.24
C ASN A 28 -3.01 13.61 14.13
N LEU A 29 -3.87 12.64 13.82
CA LEU A 29 -5.05 12.27 14.61
C LEU A 29 -4.68 11.16 15.61
N SER A 30 -3.70 11.45 16.49
CA SER A 30 -3.07 10.46 17.39
C SER A 30 -4.05 9.85 18.39
N ASP A 31 -4.97 10.64 18.96
CA ASP A 31 -5.94 10.14 19.93
C ASP A 31 -6.94 9.18 19.27
N SER A 32 -7.44 9.52 18.08
CA SER A 32 -8.33 8.65 17.32
C SER A 32 -7.64 7.35 16.92
N ALA A 33 -6.36 7.42 16.53
CA ALA A 33 -5.57 6.23 16.20
C ALA A 33 -5.38 5.34 17.44
N ARG A 34 -5.08 5.92 18.61
CA ARG A 34 -4.93 5.18 19.88
C ARG A 34 -6.23 4.46 20.26
N ILE A 35 -7.35 5.16 20.24
CA ILE A 35 -8.66 4.58 20.56
C ILE A 35 -9.01 3.44 19.61
N LEU A 36 -8.80 3.64 18.28
CA LEU A 36 -9.06 2.61 17.29
C LEU A 36 -8.16 1.37 17.50
N GLN A 37 -6.90 1.54 17.89
CA GLN A 37 -6.00 0.43 18.24
C GLN A 37 -6.50 -0.33 19.49
N GLU A 38 -6.94 0.40 20.53
CA GLU A 38 -7.45 -0.19 21.77
C GLU A 38 -8.74 -0.97 21.54
N GLU A 39 -9.69 -0.43 20.78
CA GLU A 39 -10.98 -1.08 20.49
C GLU A 39 -10.85 -2.27 19.55
N SER A 40 -10.04 -2.14 18.50
CA SER A 40 -9.91 -3.19 17.50
C SER A 40 -8.91 -4.29 17.89
N GLY A 41 -8.00 -4.02 18.84
CA GLY A 41 -6.88 -4.89 19.15
C GLY A 41 -5.85 -5.02 18.02
N VAL A 42 -5.96 -4.18 16.97
CA VAL A 42 -5.06 -4.18 15.81
C VAL A 42 -4.02 -3.11 15.99
N SER A 43 -2.75 -3.48 15.98
CA SER A 43 -1.63 -2.54 16.05
C SER A 43 -1.05 -2.25 14.67
N LEU A 44 -0.62 -0.99 14.48
CA LEU A 44 0.12 -0.58 13.30
C LEU A 44 1.62 -0.57 13.65
N ASN A 45 2.27 -1.72 13.50
CA ASN A 45 3.70 -1.88 13.75
C ASN A 45 4.47 -1.57 12.47
N THR A 46 4.76 -0.30 12.24
CA THR A 46 5.47 0.15 11.03
C THR A 46 6.76 0.86 11.38
N VAL A 47 7.80 0.59 10.59
CA VAL A 47 9.08 1.29 10.63
C VAL A 47 9.35 1.96 9.28
N THR A 48 10.19 2.98 9.27
CA THR A 48 10.52 3.74 8.05
C THR A 48 11.33 2.88 7.08
N SER A 49 12.28 2.10 7.58
CA SER A 49 13.12 1.17 6.82
C SER A 49 13.52 0.01 7.71
N ILE A 50 13.23 -1.22 7.26
CA ILE A 50 13.67 -2.43 7.96
C ILE A 50 15.20 -2.51 7.99
N GLU A 51 15.86 -2.17 6.90
CA GLU A 51 17.31 -2.25 6.80
C GLU A 51 18.01 -1.31 7.81
N SER A 52 17.55 -0.07 7.92
CA SER A 52 18.08 0.88 8.90
C SER A 52 17.80 0.43 10.32
N PHE A 53 16.61 -0.10 10.58
CA PHE A 53 16.21 -0.60 11.89
C PHE A 53 17.07 -1.80 12.33
N LEU A 54 17.29 -2.76 11.43
CA LEU A 54 18.19 -3.90 11.66
C LEU A 54 19.63 -3.46 11.90
N LEU A 55 20.12 -2.51 11.10
CA LEU A 55 21.46 -1.98 11.27
C LEU A 55 21.67 -1.33 12.62
N ASP A 56 20.67 -0.62 13.13
CA ASP A 56 20.71 0.00 14.46
C ASP A 56 20.74 -1.06 15.57
N ILE A 57 20.00 -2.16 15.43
CA ILE A 57 20.03 -3.29 16.38
C ILE A 57 21.42 -3.97 16.36
N HIS A 58 21.95 -4.30 15.18
CA HIS A 58 23.26 -4.94 15.05
C HIS A 58 24.40 -4.08 15.60
N ASN A 59 24.31 -2.77 15.42
CA ASN A 59 25.29 -1.82 15.94
C ASN A 59 25.06 -1.49 17.44
N GLY A 60 23.96 -1.94 18.05
CA GLY A 60 23.61 -1.63 19.45
C GLY A 60 23.25 -0.17 19.67
N LYS A 61 22.69 0.50 18.68
CA LYS A 61 22.17 1.87 18.81
C LYS A 61 20.79 1.86 19.47
N TRP A 62 20.76 1.44 20.73
CA TRP A 62 19.54 1.18 21.45
C TRP A 62 18.63 2.41 21.60
N ASP A 63 19.18 3.62 21.68
CA ASP A 63 18.38 4.87 21.75
C ASP A 63 17.51 5.03 20.49
N SER A 64 18.08 4.78 19.30
CA SER A 64 17.35 4.82 18.04
C SER A 64 16.29 3.71 17.97
N VAL A 65 16.65 2.49 18.40
CA VAL A 65 15.74 1.34 18.43
C VAL A 65 14.58 1.61 19.39
N LEU A 66 14.82 2.05 20.63
CA LEU A 66 13.80 2.34 21.63
C LEU A 66 12.87 3.48 21.18
N SER A 67 13.42 4.50 20.51
CA SER A 67 12.60 5.59 19.96
C SER A 67 11.59 5.06 18.93
N GLN A 68 11.98 4.13 18.08
CA GLN A 68 11.09 3.50 17.12
C GLN A 68 10.09 2.54 17.81
N LEU A 69 10.55 1.77 18.81
CA LEU A 69 9.72 0.85 19.58
C LEU A 69 8.60 1.54 20.38
N ASN A 70 8.76 2.81 20.74
CA ASN A 70 7.70 3.58 21.41
C ASN A 70 6.41 3.68 20.57
N SER A 71 6.52 3.57 19.25
CA SER A 71 5.38 3.61 18.33
C SER A 71 4.82 2.23 17.96
N ILE A 72 5.49 1.17 18.41
CA ILE A 72 5.22 -0.23 18.06
C ILE A 72 4.66 -0.94 19.31
N GLN A 73 3.59 -1.69 19.13
CA GLN A 73 3.07 -2.54 20.20
C GLN A 73 3.68 -3.94 20.08
N LEU A 74 4.50 -4.29 21.04
CA LEU A 74 5.12 -5.61 21.15
C LEU A 74 4.59 -6.38 22.36
N PRO A 75 4.52 -7.73 22.26
CA PRO A 75 4.29 -8.58 23.42
C PRO A 75 5.33 -8.33 24.51
N LYS A 76 4.89 -8.37 25.77
CA LYS A 76 5.75 -8.13 26.95
C LYS A 76 7.01 -9.00 26.94
N GLU A 77 6.89 -10.26 26.56
CA GLU A 77 7.99 -11.21 26.49
C GLU A 77 9.11 -10.75 25.53
N LYS A 78 8.74 -10.20 24.38
CA LYS A 78 9.70 -9.67 23.40
C LYS A 78 10.37 -8.40 23.90
N LEU A 79 9.61 -7.53 24.57
CA LEU A 79 10.19 -6.35 25.22
C LEU A 79 11.20 -6.74 26.31
N ILE A 80 10.91 -7.75 27.13
CA ILE A 80 11.83 -8.24 28.15
C ILE A 80 13.17 -8.66 27.52
N ILE A 81 13.15 -9.41 26.42
CA ILE A 81 14.38 -9.86 25.75
C ILE A 81 15.24 -8.67 25.28
N ILE A 82 14.59 -7.63 24.75
CA ILE A 82 15.29 -6.42 24.30
C ILE A 82 15.89 -5.66 25.47
N TYR A 83 15.09 -5.42 26.51
CA TYR A 83 15.55 -4.66 27.67
C TYR A 83 16.62 -5.43 28.49
N GLU A 84 16.56 -6.75 28.52
CA GLU A 84 17.60 -7.57 29.11
C GLU A 84 18.93 -7.46 28.34
N GLN A 85 18.88 -7.46 27.01
CA GLN A 85 20.08 -7.24 26.20
C GLN A 85 20.67 -5.84 26.44
N ILE A 86 19.85 -4.82 26.47
CA ILE A 86 20.29 -3.44 26.77
C ILE A 86 20.93 -3.38 28.16
N PHE A 87 20.31 -4.04 29.14
CA PHE A 87 20.85 -4.10 30.52
C PHE A 87 22.25 -4.73 30.57
N LEU A 88 22.44 -5.87 29.87
CA LEU A 88 23.74 -6.54 29.83
C LEU A 88 24.80 -5.67 29.12
N GLU A 89 24.44 -4.99 28.05
CA GLU A 89 25.36 -4.10 27.34
C GLU A 89 25.72 -2.85 28.16
N LEU A 90 24.80 -2.28 28.93
CA LEU A 90 25.09 -1.20 29.84
C LEU A 90 26.09 -1.62 30.92
N LEU A 91 25.96 -2.84 31.46
CA LEU A 91 26.92 -3.39 32.40
C LEU A 91 28.31 -3.61 31.79
N GLU A 92 28.36 -4.06 30.52
CA GLU A 92 29.62 -4.22 29.80
C GLU A 92 30.31 -2.87 29.54
N LEU A 93 29.53 -1.80 29.28
CA LEU A 93 30.04 -0.42 29.16
C LEU A 93 30.44 0.22 30.49
N GLY A 94 30.10 -0.42 31.61
CA GLY A 94 30.37 0.13 32.95
C GLY A 94 29.29 1.06 33.48
N GLU A 95 28.20 1.28 32.75
CA GLU A 95 27.08 2.16 33.09
C GLU A 95 26.13 1.52 34.11
N LYS A 96 26.64 1.19 35.28
CA LYS A 96 25.93 0.40 36.31
C LYS A 96 24.69 1.12 36.86
N GLU A 97 24.74 2.43 37.01
CA GLU A 97 23.60 3.18 37.56
C GLU A 97 22.41 3.18 36.58
N LEU A 98 22.68 3.39 35.29
CA LEU A 98 21.66 3.26 34.26
C LEU A 98 21.09 1.85 34.17
N ALA A 99 21.95 0.82 34.26
CA ALA A 99 21.51 -0.57 34.31
C ALA A 99 20.59 -0.86 35.49
N LYS A 100 20.92 -0.31 36.70
CA LYS A 100 20.05 -0.46 37.87
C LYS A 100 18.72 0.25 37.71
N GLU A 101 18.69 1.43 37.08
CA GLU A 101 17.44 2.14 36.81
C GLU A 101 16.58 1.35 35.80
N LEU A 102 17.21 0.81 34.78
CA LEU A 102 16.52 -0.05 33.77
C LEU A 102 15.92 -1.29 34.45
N LEU A 103 16.62 -1.92 35.39
CA LEU A 103 16.15 -3.09 36.11
C LEU A 103 14.95 -2.78 37.02
N LYS A 104 14.85 -1.55 37.53
CA LYS A 104 13.70 -1.05 38.32
C LYS A 104 12.54 -0.63 37.42
N GLY A 105 12.76 -0.48 36.12
CA GLY A 105 11.75 -0.11 35.17
C GLY A 105 10.66 -1.19 35.03
N ASN A 106 9.43 -0.80 34.76
CA ASN A 106 8.24 -1.66 34.76
C ASN A 106 8.41 -2.97 34.01
N ILE A 107 9.14 -2.95 32.89
CA ILE A 107 9.31 -4.11 32.01
C ILE A 107 10.17 -5.19 32.68
N LEU A 108 11.39 -4.87 33.10
CA LEU A 108 12.27 -5.83 33.74
C LEU A 108 11.85 -6.13 35.20
N TYR A 109 11.26 -5.15 35.91
CA TYR A 109 10.76 -5.38 37.27
C TYR A 109 9.63 -6.41 37.30
N SER A 110 8.87 -6.55 36.24
CA SER A 110 7.82 -7.59 36.14
C SER A 110 8.38 -9.01 36.22
N LEU A 111 9.62 -9.24 35.81
CA LEU A 111 10.31 -10.52 35.95
C LEU A 111 10.40 -10.98 37.42
N LYS A 112 10.39 -10.05 38.38
CA LYS A 112 10.41 -10.39 39.79
C LYS A 112 9.22 -11.25 40.23
N VAL A 113 8.09 -11.09 39.53
CA VAL A 113 6.84 -11.86 39.75
C VAL A 113 6.75 -13.04 38.81
N ASP A 114 7.05 -12.82 37.54
CA ASP A 114 6.84 -13.83 36.49
C ASP A 114 7.97 -14.88 36.45
N GLU A 115 9.23 -14.44 36.57
CA GLU A 115 10.44 -15.27 36.49
C GLU A 115 11.48 -14.82 37.53
N PRO A 116 11.27 -15.11 38.83
CA PRO A 116 12.11 -14.57 39.89
C PRO A 116 13.59 -14.98 39.80
N GLU A 117 13.87 -16.17 39.33
CA GLU A 117 15.27 -16.65 39.18
C GLU A 117 16.02 -15.80 38.13
N ARG A 118 15.37 -15.47 37.02
CA ARG A 118 15.93 -14.62 35.95
C ARG A 118 16.17 -13.21 36.47
N TYR A 119 15.22 -12.64 37.24
CA TYR A 119 15.40 -11.34 37.87
C TYR A 119 16.59 -11.32 38.84
N LEU A 120 16.71 -12.35 39.70
CA LEU A 120 17.82 -12.44 40.66
C LEU A 120 19.18 -12.57 39.96
N LYS A 121 19.25 -13.27 38.83
CA LYS A 121 20.48 -13.35 38.02
C LYS A 121 20.90 -11.95 37.52
N LEU A 122 19.96 -11.16 36.99
CA LEU A 122 20.23 -9.78 36.54
C LEU A 122 20.65 -8.89 37.71
N GLU A 123 19.92 -8.97 38.82
CA GLU A 123 20.26 -8.21 40.04
C GLU A 123 21.65 -8.53 40.55
N HIS A 124 22.04 -9.82 40.53
CA HIS A 124 23.37 -10.27 40.92
C HIS A 124 24.47 -9.68 40.02
N PHE A 125 24.25 -9.64 38.70
CA PHE A 125 25.20 -8.99 37.78
C PHE A 125 25.36 -7.50 38.06
N SER A 126 24.28 -6.79 38.40
CA SER A 126 24.35 -5.35 38.72
C SER A 126 25.11 -5.02 40.03
N LYS A 127 25.18 -5.98 40.95
CA LYS A 127 25.84 -5.81 42.26
C LYS A 127 27.33 -6.14 42.22
N ARG A 128 27.79 -6.88 41.22
CA ARG A 128 29.20 -7.27 41.08
C ARG A 128 30.10 -6.07 40.75
N PRO A 129 31.34 -6.03 41.28
CA PRO A 129 32.29 -4.97 40.96
C PRO A 129 32.71 -5.04 39.46
N TYR A 130 32.81 -6.24 38.91
CA TYR A 130 33.18 -6.49 37.51
C TYR A 130 32.12 -7.33 36.85
N PHE A 131 31.80 -6.95 35.60
CA PHE A 131 30.90 -7.69 34.73
C PHE A 131 31.72 -8.60 33.81
N ASN A 132 31.36 -9.90 33.77
CA ASN A 132 31.99 -10.87 32.88
C ASN A 132 30.98 -11.26 31.78
N PRO A 133 31.20 -10.87 30.53
CA PRO A 133 30.27 -11.24 29.43
C PRO A 133 30.07 -12.73 29.24
N ILE A 134 31.11 -13.55 29.53
CA ILE A 134 31.05 -15.01 29.35
C ILE A 134 30.02 -15.68 30.26
N GLU A 135 29.78 -15.10 31.44
CA GLU A 135 28.78 -15.60 32.40
C GLU A 135 27.37 -15.08 32.12
N ALA A 136 27.27 -13.99 31.37
CA ALA A 136 25.99 -13.34 31.08
C ALA A 136 25.25 -14.02 29.93
N TYR A 137 26.00 -14.45 28.92
CA TYR A 137 25.45 -15.15 27.75
C TYR A 137 25.55 -16.65 27.94
N ASP A 138 24.62 -17.40 27.35
CA ASP A 138 24.65 -18.85 27.37
C ASP A 138 25.90 -19.39 26.62
N ILE A 139 26.35 -20.59 27.01
CA ILE A 139 27.54 -21.20 26.46
C ILE A 139 27.43 -21.31 24.93
N GLY A 140 28.33 -20.63 24.24
CA GLY A 140 28.37 -20.60 22.77
C GLY A 140 27.60 -19.43 22.12
N THR A 141 26.94 -18.61 22.92
CA THR A 141 26.23 -17.42 22.40
C THR A 141 27.08 -16.16 22.58
N SER A 142 27.19 -15.36 21.55
CA SER A 142 27.87 -14.07 21.58
C SER A 142 26.87 -12.91 21.61
N LYS A 143 27.34 -11.72 22.01
CA LYS A 143 26.55 -10.48 21.94
C LYS A 143 25.99 -10.25 20.53
N SER A 144 26.78 -10.47 19.50
CA SER A 144 26.37 -10.32 18.11
C SER A 144 25.25 -11.29 17.72
N GLN A 145 25.34 -12.53 18.16
CA GLN A 145 24.29 -13.53 17.94
C GLN A 145 23.00 -13.15 18.66
N LYS A 146 23.11 -12.64 19.90
CA LYS A 146 21.92 -12.20 20.63
C LYS A 146 21.23 -10.99 20.00
N ARG A 147 22.01 -10.05 19.47
CA ARG A 147 21.48 -8.95 18.67
C ARG A 147 20.81 -9.45 17.38
N GLN A 148 21.39 -10.47 16.73
CA GLN A 148 20.77 -11.09 15.56
C GLN A 148 19.44 -11.76 15.91
N GLU A 149 19.37 -12.55 17.01
CA GLU A 149 18.11 -13.14 17.48
C GLU A 149 17.03 -12.08 17.73
N ILE A 150 17.40 -10.96 18.37
CA ILE A 150 16.49 -9.83 18.61
C ILE A 150 16.05 -9.22 17.29
N ALA A 151 16.95 -9.05 16.34
CA ALA A 151 16.64 -8.54 15.01
C ALA A 151 15.63 -9.44 14.30
N ASP A 152 15.82 -10.74 14.31
CA ASP A 152 14.93 -11.72 13.69
C ASP A 152 13.53 -11.72 14.35
N ILE A 153 13.48 -11.61 15.67
CA ILE A 153 12.24 -11.49 16.44
C ILE A 153 11.49 -10.22 16.05
N LEU A 154 12.18 -9.09 15.93
CA LEU A 154 11.56 -7.80 15.63
C LEU A 154 11.13 -7.67 14.18
N VAL A 155 11.86 -8.23 13.23
CA VAL A 155 11.47 -8.23 11.81
C VAL A 155 10.13 -8.91 11.60
N SER A 156 9.84 -9.96 12.35
CA SER A 156 8.54 -10.65 12.26
C SER A 156 7.36 -9.80 12.74
N GLU A 157 7.61 -8.77 13.55
CA GLU A 157 6.57 -7.92 14.17
C GLU A 157 6.38 -6.58 13.47
N VAL A 158 7.34 -6.16 12.64
CA VAL A 158 7.30 -4.86 11.96
C VAL A 158 7.12 -5.00 10.46
N SER A 159 6.56 -3.96 9.86
CA SER A 159 6.39 -3.87 8.41
C SER A 159 6.76 -2.50 7.88
N VAL A 160 7.15 -2.44 6.61
CA VAL A 160 7.29 -1.18 5.87
C VAL A 160 6.08 -1.03 4.97
N VAL A 161 5.41 0.10 5.10
CA VAL A 161 4.24 0.41 4.29
C VAL A 161 4.49 1.73 3.56
N PRO A 162 4.23 1.79 2.25
CA PRO A 162 4.33 3.04 1.51
C PRO A 162 3.46 4.13 2.14
N PRO A 163 3.92 5.39 2.16
CA PRO A 163 3.12 6.48 2.69
C PRO A 163 1.80 6.63 1.93
N SER A 164 0.78 7.10 2.63
CA SER A 164 -0.55 7.37 2.08
C SER A 164 -1.18 6.19 1.32
N ARG A 165 -0.96 4.97 1.83
CA ARG A 165 -1.40 3.74 1.15
C ARG A 165 -2.91 3.72 0.89
N LEU A 166 -3.74 4.17 1.85
CA LEU A 166 -5.19 4.26 1.68
C LEU A 166 -5.56 5.17 0.50
N LEU A 167 -4.98 6.36 0.43
CA LEU A 167 -5.24 7.30 -0.66
C LEU A 167 -4.76 6.78 -2.00
N SER A 168 -3.63 6.09 -2.02
CA SER A 168 -3.11 5.43 -3.22
C SER A 168 -4.06 4.36 -3.75
N LEU A 169 -4.61 3.50 -2.89
CA LEU A 169 -5.58 2.48 -3.25
C LEU A 169 -6.89 3.08 -3.77
N ILE A 170 -7.40 4.13 -3.12
CA ILE A 170 -8.57 4.87 -3.59
C ILE A 170 -8.30 5.47 -4.97
N GLY A 171 -7.14 6.09 -5.17
CA GLY A 171 -6.74 6.65 -6.45
C GLY A 171 -6.65 5.59 -7.56
N GLN A 172 -6.18 4.37 -7.24
CA GLN A 172 -6.16 3.25 -8.16
C GLN A 172 -7.58 2.79 -8.52
N ALA A 173 -8.46 2.68 -7.53
CA ALA A 173 -9.86 2.31 -7.72
C ALA A 173 -10.59 3.32 -8.63
N LEU A 174 -10.40 4.62 -8.39
CA LEU A 174 -10.99 5.67 -9.22
C LEU A 174 -10.46 5.65 -10.66
N ARG A 175 -9.16 5.42 -10.85
CA ARG A 175 -8.58 5.27 -12.20
C ARG A 175 -9.15 4.06 -12.93
N TYR A 176 -9.32 2.95 -12.23
CA TYR A 176 -9.95 1.77 -12.79
C TYR A 176 -11.40 2.03 -13.20
N GLN A 177 -12.21 2.65 -12.32
CA GLN A 177 -13.59 3.02 -12.64
C GLN A 177 -13.68 3.99 -13.83
N LYS A 178 -12.71 4.92 -13.93
CA LYS A 178 -12.61 5.82 -15.08
C LYS A 178 -12.31 5.05 -16.36
N SER A 179 -11.38 4.08 -16.33
CA SER A 179 -11.05 3.26 -17.51
C SER A 179 -12.21 2.37 -17.96
N GLN A 180 -13.10 2.00 -17.03
CA GLN A 180 -14.34 1.25 -17.31
C GLN A 180 -15.51 2.14 -17.79
N GLY A 181 -15.28 3.46 -17.93
CA GLY A 181 -16.33 4.40 -18.34
C GLY A 181 -17.41 4.68 -17.27
N ILE A 182 -17.21 4.20 -16.04
CA ILE A 182 -18.15 4.42 -14.93
C ILE A 182 -18.08 5.88 -14.43
N LEU A 183 -16.89 6.50 -14.54
CA LEU A 183 -16.66 7.88 -14.14
C LEU A 183 -16.48 8.76 -15.37
N ASN A 184 -17.30 9.79 -15.49
CA ASN A 184 -17.22 10.76 -16.57
C ASN A 184 -15.98 11.65 -16.44
N ASN A 185 -15.36 11.99 -17.57
CA ASN A 185 -14.22 12.90 -17.62
C ASN A 185 -14.63 14.31 -17.17
N GLY A 186 -13.78 14.95 -16.35
CA GLY A 186 -13.97 16.36 -15.96
C GLY A 186 -14.93 16.61 -14.81
N VAL A 187 -15.51 15.57 -14.21
CA VAL A 187 -16.42 15.73 -13.07
C VAL A 187 -15.71 15.39 -11.76
N SER A 188 -15.87 16.26 -10.75
CA SER A 188 -15.38 15.98 -9.40
C SER A 188 -16.21 14.85 -8.78
N TYR A 189 -15.54 13.76 -8.41
CA TYR A 189 -16.17 12.62 -7.76
C TYR A 189 -16.25 12.83 -6.24
N ASP A 190 -17.44 12.69 -5.67
CA ASP A 190 -17.64 12.71 -4.22
C ASP A 190 -17.45 11.31 -3.66
N LEU A 191 -16.28 11.06 -3.08
CA LEU A 191 -15.92 9.76 -2.49
C LEU A 191 -16.90 9.31 -1.40
N PHE A 192 -17.44 10.26 -0.64
CA PHE A 192 -18.29 9.94 0.50
C PHE A 192 -19.70 9.52 0.06
N ARG A 193 -20.26 10.20 -0.94
CA ARG A 193 -21.61 9.91 -1.44
C ARG A 193 -21.63 8.88 -2.57
N GLY A 194 -20.47 8.49 -3.09
CA GLY A 194 -20.39 7.50 -4.15
C GLY A 194 -20.95 7.98 -5.50
N GLY A 195 -20.98 9.28 -5.74
CA GLY A 195 -21.53 9.85 -6.97
C GLY A 195 -20.68 10.97 -7.54
N SER A 196 -20.79 11.20 -8.84
CA SER A 196 -20.26 12.43 -9.42
C SER A 196 -21.09 13.60 -8.94
N ARG A 197 -20.43 14.68 -8.51
CA ARG A 197 -21.11 15.98 -8.32
C ARG A 197 -21.48 16.49 -9.72
N LEU A 198 -22.59 16.00 -10.23
CA LEU A 198 -23.18 16.62 -11.39
C LEU A 198 -23.62 18.01 -10.94
N ASN A 199 -22.92 19.04 -11.39
CA ASN A 199 -23.52 20.38 -11.38
C ASN A 199 -24.84 20.24 -12.13
N LYS A 200 -25.95 20.43 -11.45
CA LYS A 200 -27.31 20.37 -12.02
C LYS A 200 -27.50 21.22 -13.29
N LYS A 201 -26.51 22.02 -13.66
CA LYS A 201 -26.52 22.87 -14.88
C LYS A 201 -26.03 22.17 -16.15
N ASP A 202 -25.34 20.99 -16.06
CA ASP A 202 -24.79 20.30 -17.26
C ASP A 202 -25.58 19.05 -17.65
N ASN A 203 -26.68 18.74 -16.97
CA ASN A 203 -27.56 17.62 -17.30
C ASN A 203 -28.65 17.96 -18.33
N ASP A 204 -28.57 19.12 -18.97
CA ASP A 204 -29.30 19.26 -20.21
C ASP A 204 -28.67 18.38 -21.26
N GLU A 205 -29.22 17.19 -21.45
CA GLU A 205 -28.92 16.33 -22.61
C GLU A 205 -29.02 17.21 -23.85
N LYS A 206 -27.86 17.61 -24.37
CA LYS A 206 -27.82 18.43 -25.57
C LYS A 206 -28.11 17.52 -26.77
N TYR A 207 -29.37 17.42 -27.11
CA TYR A 207 -29.76 16.75 -28.35
C TYR A 207 -29.06 17.39 -29.54
N PRO A 208 -28.59 16.62 -30.50
CA PRO A 208 -27.97 17.13 -31.70
C PRO A 208 -28.98 18.04 -32.43
N LYS A 209 -28.63 19.33 -32.62
CA LYS A 209 -29.48 20.34 -33.24
C LYS A 209 -29.07 20.63 -34.66
N LYS A 210 -27.86 20.28 -35.06
CA LYS A 210 -27.30 20.58 -36.38
C LYS A 210 -26.43 19.42 -36.82
N GLN A 211 -26.47 19.17 -38.11
CA GLN A 211 -25.52 18.27 -38.77
C GLN A 211 -24.12 18.92 -38.71
N ALA A 212 -23.15 18.21 -38.12
CA ALA A 212 -21.77 18.68 -37.95
C ALA A 212 -20.95 18.42 -39.24
N GLY A 213 -21.13 17.27 -39.86
CA GLY A 213 -20.40 16.90 -41.07
C GLY A 213 -21.01 15.70 -41.76
N VAL A 214 -20.43 15.31 -42.88
CA VAL A 214 -20.84 14.14 -43.67
C VAL A 214 -19.61 13.39 -44.15
N ILE A 215 -19.54 12.12 -43.82
CA ILE A 215 -18.56 11.19 -44.38
C ILE A 215 -19.25 10.50 -45.57
N ARG A 216 -18.59 10.53 -46.72
CA ARG A 216 -19.13 9.91 -47.96
C ARG A 216 -18.26 8.71 -48.31
N PHE A 217 -18.90 7.56 -48.46
CA PHE A 217 -18.30 6.34 -48.91
C PHE A 217 -18.38 6.23 -50.43
N SER A 218 -17.64 5.30 -51.05
CA SER A 218 -17.76 5.01 -52.48
C SER A 218 -19.16 4.47 -52.80
N PRO A 219 -19.63 4.59 -54.07
CA PRO A 219 -20.96 4.13 -54.42
C PRO A 219 -21.22 2.64 -54.18
N GLU A 220 -20.16 1.85 -54.14
CA GLU A 220 -20.21 0.39 -53.99
C GLU A 220 -20.02 -0.04 -52.52
N SER A 221 -19.62 0.88 -51.64
CA SER A 221 -19.36 0.63 -50.21
C SER A 221 -20.30 1.46 -49.37
N HIS A 222 -20.95 0.83 -48.37
CA HIS A 222 -21.74 1.54 -47.37
C HIS A 222 -21.37 1.09 -45.99
N PRO A 223 -21.41 2.02 -45.02
CA PRO A 223 -21.13 1.70 -43.64
C PRO A 223 -22.25 0.85 -43.03
N GLU A 224 -21.88 -0.25 -42.35
CA GLU A 224 -22.81 -1.08 -41.59
C GLU A 224 -22.73 -0.79 -40.12
N THR A 225 -21.54 -0.39 -39.65
CA THR A 225 -21.30 -0.10 -38.22
C THR A 225 -20.49 1.18 -38.05
N VAL A 226 -20.74 1.87 -36.97
CA VAL A 226 -20.00 3.08 -36.57
C VAL A 226 -19.84 3.14 -35.07
N THR A 227 -18.64 3.52 -34.61
CA THR A 227 -18.37 3.75 -33.21
C THR A 227 -17.37 4.88 -33.04
N PHE A 228 -17.42 5.56 -31.90
CA PHE A 228 -16.38 6.52 -31.53
C PHE A 228 -15.19 5.81 -30.89
N SER A 229 -13.99 6.33 -31.14
CA SER A 229 -12.81 5.93 -30.38
C SER A 229 -12.96 6.32 -28.90
N SER A 230 -12.28 5.60 -28.01
CA SER A 230 -12.37 5.82 -26.56
C SER A 230 -11.93 7.22 -26.11
N ASP A 231 -11.10 7.91 -26.90
CA ASP A 231 -10.66 9.28 -26.69
C ASP A 231 -11.64 10.33 -27.24
N GLY A 232 -12.66 9.89 -28.00
CA GLY A 232 -13.66 10.75 -28.62
C GLY A 232 -13.16 11.57 -29.82
N LEU A 233 -11.93 11.39 -30.28
CA LEU A 233 -11.33 12.15 -31.38
C LEU A 233 -11.47 11.47 -32.73
N GLY A 234 -11.70 10.16 -32.74
CA GLY A 234 -11.86 9.36 -33.96
C GLY A 234 -13.24 8.74 -34.08
N LEU A 235 -13.66 8.54 -35.32
CA LEU A 235 -14.83 7.75 -35.67
C LEU A 235 -14.35 6.52 -36.46
N VAL A 236 -14.71 5.34 -36.00
CA VAL A 236 -14.38 4.08 -36.66
C VAL A 236 -15.62 3.57 -37.37
N THR A 237 -15.47 3.26 -38.65
CA THR A 237 -16.54 2.68 -39.49
C THR A 237 -16.15 1.32 -40.02
N GLY A 238 -17.12 0.40 -40.06
CA GLY A 238 -16.99 -0.86 -40.74
C GLY A 238 -17.99 -0.89 -41.90
N SER A 239 -17.49 -1.23 -43.08
CA SER A 239 -18.28 -1.25 -44.33
C SER A 239 -18.60 -2.67 -44.78
N ILE A 240 -19.62 -2.81 -45.67
CA ILE A 240 -20.11 -4.10 -46.18
C ILE A 240 -19.06 -4.90 -46.93
N ASP A 241 -18.08 -4.22 -47.53
CA ASP A 241 -16.94 -4.79 -48.22
C ASP A 241 -15.79 -5.23 -47.31
N GLY A 242 -16.00 -5.12 -45.95
CA GLY A 242 -15.09 -5.62 -44.94
C GLY A 242 -13.97 -4.63 -44.56
N PHE A 243 -14.01 -3.40 -45.05
CA PHE A 243 -13.04 -2.38 -44.65
C PHE A 243 -13.36 -1.77 -43.27
N ILE A 244 -12.32 -1.59 -42.50
CA ILE A 244 -12.38 -0.82 -41.25
C ILE A 244 -11.59 0.46 -41.46
N GLU A 245 -12.26 1.59 -41.33
CA GLU A 245 -11.69 2.90 -41.58
C GLU A 245 -11.81 3.79 -40.34
N VAL A 246 -10.79 4.58 -40.08
CA VAL A 246 -10.76 5.54 -38.97
C VAL A 246 -10.75 6.96 -39.53
N TRP A 247 -11.69 7.75 -39.08
CA TRP A 247 -11.93 9.10 -39.53
C TRP A 247 -11.63 10.09 -38.42
N ASP A 248 -11.12 11.24 -38.78
CA ASP A 248 -11.07 12.38 -37.88
C ASP A 248 -12.50 12.96 -37.75
N PHE A 249 -13.00 12.98 -36.52
CA PHE A 249 -14.37 13.35 -36.22
C PHE A 249 -14.70 14.82 -36.57
N GLU A 250 -13.74 15.76 -36.32
CA GLU A 250 -13.98 17.19 -36.56
C GLU A 250 -13.94 17.53 -38.05
N SER A 251 -12.97 17.01 -38.77
CA SER A 251 -12.81 17.32 -40.20
C SER A 251 -13.58 16.39 -41.12
N CYS A 252 -14.14 15.30 -40.63
CA CYS A 252 -14.79 14.24 -41.42
C CYS A 252 -13.91 13.66 -42.51
N LYS A 253 -12.59 13.63 -42.33
CA LYS A 253 -11.62 13.11 -43.28
C LYS A 253 -11.00 11.82 -42.75
N LEU A 254 -10.64 10.94 -43.69
CA LEU A 254 -9.92 9.72 -43.41
C LEU A 254 -8.56 10.05 -42.75
N ARG A 255 -8.24 9.37 -41.68
CA ARG A 255 -6.98 9.57 -40.92
C ARG A 255 -5.85 8.89 -41.69
N LYS A 256 -5.01 9.69 -42.35
CA LYS A 256 -3.82 9.21 -43.08
C LYS A 256 -2.54 9.14 -42.24
N ASP A 257 -2.63 9.51 -40.97
CA ASP A 257 -1.57 9.36 -39.99
C ASP A 257 -1.42 7.91 -39.50
N LEU A 258 -2.40 7.07 -39.76
CA LEU A 258 -2.36 5.64 -39.44
C LEU A 258 -1.70 4.89 -40.59
N GLU A 259 -0.63 4.12 -40.32
CA GLU A 259 0.21 3.49 -41.35
C GLU A 259 -0.57 2.63 -42.35
N TYR A 260 -1.55 1.85 -41.86
CA TYR A 260 -2.36 0.98 -42.72
C TYR A 260 -3.29 1.78 -43.67
N GLN A 261 -3.80 2.95 -43.23
CA GLN A 261 -4.62 3.82 -44.06
C GLN A 261 -3.80 4.70 -45.01
N ALA A 262 -2.58 5.10 -44.57
CA ALA A 262 -1.66 5.89 -45.38
C ALA A 262 -1.12 5.12 -46.60
N LYS A 263 -1.02 3.78 -46.49
CA LYS A 263 -0.50 2.88 -47.53
C LYS A 263 -1.59 2.20 -48.33
N ASP A 264 -2.85 2.58 -48.12
CA ASP A 264 -4.05 1.89 -48.66
C ASP A 264 -4.10 0.38 -48.30
N GLU A 265 -3.41 0.00 -47.22
CA GLU A 265 -3.43 -1.35 -46.64
C GLU A 265 -4.55 -1.44 -45.59
N PHE A 266 -5.80 -1.37 -46.07
CA PHE A 266 -6.95 -1.41 -45.15
C PHE A 266 -7.08 -2.77 -44.48
N MET A 267 -7.45 -2.78 -43.20
CA MET A 267 -7.79 -4.01 -42.50
C MET A 267 -9.04 -4.63 -43.14
N LYS A 268 -8.86 -5.76 -43.81
CA LYS A 268 -9.97 -6.57 -44.31
C LYS A 268 -10.24 -7.66 -43.29
N GLN A 269 -11.44 -7.68 -42.76
CA GLN A 269 -11.89 -8.78 -41.94
C GLN A 269 -12.94 -9.62 -42.67
N ASP A 270 -12.76 -10.93 -42.65
CA ASP A 270 -13.76 -11.83 -43.25
C ASP A 270 -15.09 -11.71 -42.50
N ARG A 271 -16.03 -11.03 -43.12
CA ARG A 271 -17.50 -11.00 -42.90
C ARG A 271 -18.10 -10.79 -41.52
N TYR A 272 -17.35 -10.64 -40.40
CA TYR A 272 -17.93 -10.37 -39.09
C TYR A 272 -17.11 -9.33 -38.33
N ILE A 273 -17.66 -8.13 -38.19
CA ILE A 273 -17.10 -7.12 -37.26
C ILE A 273 -17.77 -7.34 -35.93
N ILE A 274 -17.03 -7.90 -34.96
CA ILE A 274 -17.46 -7.96 -33.59
C ILE A 274 -16.85 -6.75 -32.87
N LEU A 275 -17.64 -5.69 -32.69
CA LEU A 275 -17.27 -4.54 -31.87
C LEU A 275 -17.56 -4.90 -30.41
N TYR A 276 -16.52 -5.06 -29.62
CA TYR A 276 -16.66 -5.15 -28.18
C TYR A 276 -16.74 -3.72 -27.61
N ASN A 277 -17.87 -3.38 -26.98
CA ASN A 277 -17.95 -2.23 -26.08
C ASN A 277 -17.16 -2.57 -24.83
N TYR A 278 -16.12 -1.79 -24.58
CA TYR A 278 -15.39 -1.78 -23.30
C TYR A 278 -15.91 -0.66 -22.42
#